data_e5eacfb5f4c4f846b46a249e465aa6bb
#
_entry.id   e5eacfb5f4c4f846b46a249e465aa6bb
#
_cell.length_a   1.000
_cell.length_b   1.000
_cell.length_c   1.000
_cell.angle_alpha   90.00
_cell.angle_beta   90.00
_cell.angle_gamma   90.00
#
_symmetry.space_group_name_H-M   'P 1'
#
loop_
_entity.id
_entity.type
_entity.pdbx_description
1 polymer ?
#
loop_
_entity_poly.entity_id
_entity_poly.type
_entity_poly.pdbx_seq_one_letter_code
_entity_poly.pdbx_strand_id
1 'polypeptide(L)'
;MAFKENPETDKKILRFFSAMAGPTRLRILLSIMDGPKTVNGIYAAVGKGKMTLSAISHQLKQLEQAGVVQFDKNGREKAFRLSKGFCWCILRDAYRHFGSDCDCAECAKVKKK
;
A
#
# COMPACT_ATOMS: atom_id res chain seq x y z
N MET A 1 9.43 6.86 -26.10
CA MET A 1 8.48 7.77 -25.43
C MET A 1 9.20 8.98 -24.88
N ALA A 2 8.78 10.16 -25.29
CA ALA A 2 9.40 11.37 -24.79
C ALA A 2 8.89 11.71 -23.40
N PHE A 3 9.82 11.94 -22.50
CA PHE A 3 9.48 12.34 -21.14
C PHE A 3 9.09 13.81 -21.13
N LYS A 4 7.87 14.09 -20.67
CA LYS A 4 7.40 15.46 -20.54
C LYS A 4 7.25 15.82 -19.07
N GLU A 5 7.86 16.92 -18.69
CA GLU A 5 7.73 17.43 -17.34
C GLU A 5 6.29 17.89 -17.10
N ASN A 6 5.69 17.41 -16.02
CA ASN A 6 4.34 17.78 -15.64
C ASN A 6 4.25 17.82 -14.11
N PRO A 7 4.28 19.05 -13.54
CA PRO A 7 4.32 19.21 -12.09
C PRO A 7 3.12 18.57 -11.38
N GLU A 8 1.94 18.57 -11.98
CA GLU A 8 0.76 17.96 -11.38
C GLU A 8 0.91 16.45 -11.31
N THR A 9 1.41 15.85 -12.37
CA THR A 9 1.66 14.42 -12.40
C THR A 9 2.74 14.04 -11.40
N ASP A 10 3.81 14.85 -11.35
CA ASP A 10 4.92 14.62 -10.42
C ASP A 10 4.44 14.60 -8.98
N LYS A 11 3.57 15.54 -8.61
CA LYS A 11 3.01 15.60 -7.26
C LYS A 11 2.24 14.34 -6.91
N LYS A 12 1.46 13.84 -7.86
CA LYS A 12 0.68 12.62 -7.66
C LYS A 12 1.58 11.40 -7.48
N ILE A 13 2.62 11.31 -8.30
CA ILE A 13 3.58 10.21 -8.22
C ILE A 13 4.31 10.25 -6.87
N LEU A 14 4.78 11.42 -6.47
CA LEU A 14 5.49 11.58 -5.21
C LEU A 14 4.61 11.23 -4.02
N ARG A 15 3.35 11.67 -4.05
CA ARG A 15 2.39 11.32 -3.00
C ARG A 15 2.17 9.82 -2.93
N PHE A 16 2.06 9.18 -4.09
CA PHE A 16 1.87 7.74 -4.20
C PHE A 16 3.04 6.99 -3.57
N PHE A 17 4.26 7.32 -3.98
CA PHE A 17 5.44 6.66 -3.44
C PHE A 17 5.69 6.98 -1.97
N SER A 18 5.39 8.21 -1.56
CA SER A 18 5.50 8.59 -0.15
C SER A 18 4.59 7.76 0.74
N ALA A 19 3.39 7.47 0.25
CA ALA A 19 2.44 6.67 1.02
C ALA A 19 2.93 5.24 1.23
N MET A 20 3.78 4.74 0.33
CA MET A 20 4.33 3.39 0.44
C MET A 20 5.71 3.35 1.09
N ALA A 21 6.32 4.50 1.33
CA ALA A 21 7.72 4.57 1.72
C ALA A 21 7.93 4.44 3.23
N GLY A 22 7.37 3.41 3.82
CA GLY A 22 7.58 3.14 5.24
C GLY A 22 7.24 1.69 5.52
N PRO A 23 8.00 1.01 6.38
CA PRO A 23 7.74 -0.41 6.65
C PRO A 23 6.33 -0.66 7.16
N THR A 24 5.84 0.20 8.04
CA THR A 24 4.51 0.08 8.61
C THR A 24 3.43 0.30 7.57
N ARG A 25 3.56 1.37 6.79
CA ARG A 25 2.59 1.69 5.75
C ARG A 25 2.53 0.60 4.70
N LEU A 26 3.70 0.11 4.31
CA LEU A 26 3.76 -0.98 3.33
C LEU A 26 3.03 -2.22 3.84
N ARG A 27 3.25 -2.60 5.09
CA ARG A 27 2.61 -3.77 5.66
C ARG A 27 1.09 -3.61 5.75
N ILE A 28 0.64 -2.40 6.12
CA ILE A 28 -0.79 -2.12 6.18
C ILE A 28 -1.41 -2.27 4.78
N LEU A 29 -0.77 -1.66 3.78
CA LEU A 29 -1.29 -1.73 2.41
C LEU A 29 -1.31 -3.15 1.88
N LEU A 30 -0.26 -3.92 2.14
CA LEU A 30 -0.21 -5.32 1.74
C LEU A 30 -1.29 -6.15 2.41
N SER A 31 -1.63 -5.84 3.66
CA SER A 31 -2.64 -6.59 4.40
C SER A 31 -4.05 -6.43 3.85
N ILE A 32 -4.31 -5.34 3.12
CA ILE A 32 -5.65 -5.08 2.57
C ILE A 32 -5.70 -5.25 1.05
N MET A 33 -4.63 -5.77 0.45
CA MET A 33 -4.61 -6.03 -0.99
C MET A 33 -5.63 -7.09 -1.40
N ASP A 34 -5.87 -8.06 -0.56
CA ASP A 34 -6.78 -9.15 -0.84
C ASP A 34 -8.22 -8.87 -0.40
N GLY A 35 -8.46 -7.74 0.21
CA GLY A 35 -9.80 -7.36 0.61
C GLY A 35 -9.81 -6.39 1.78
N PRO A 36 -10.96 -5.76 2.04
CA PRO A 36 -11.08 -4.80 3.14
C PRO A 36 -10.89 -5.47 4.50
N LYS A 37 -10.35 -4.71 5.44
CA LYS A 37 -10.17 -5.15 6.82
C LYS A 37 -10.44 -4.02 7.79
N THR A 38 -10.95 -4.37 8.96
CA THR A 38 -11.10 -3.43 10.07
C THR A 38 -9.73 -3.14 10.67
N VAL A 39 -9.65 -2.11 11.52
CA VAL A 39 -8.41 -1.79 12.24
C VAL A 39 -7.91 -3.01 13.01
N ASN A 40 -8.83 -3.71 13.69
CA ASN A 40 -8.48 -4.92 14.43
C ASN A 40 -7.97 -6.02 13.51
N GLY A 41 -8.58 -6.17 12.34
CA GLY A 41 -8.13 -7.14 11.35
C GLY A 41 -6.73 -6.84 10.83
N ILE A 42 -6.46 -5.58 10.57
CA ILE A 42 -5.12 -5.14 10.14
C ILE A 42 -4.11 -5.37 11.26
N TYR A 43 -4.48 -5.01 12.50
CA TYR A 43 -3.63 -5.24 13.66
C TYR A 43 -3.26 -6.72 13.81
N ALA A 44 -4.25 -7.60 13.66
CA ALA A 44 -4.01 -9.03 13.74
C ALA A 44 -3.07 -9.51 12.65
N ALA A 45 -3.15 -8.89 11.46
CA ALA A 45 -2.33 -9.31 10.33
C ALA A 45 -0.89 -8.79 10.42
N VAL A 46 -0.68 -7.56 10.88
CA VAL A 46 0.64 -6.94 10.77
C VAL A 46 1.19 -6.33 12.05
N GLY A 47 0.34 -6.08 13.02
CA GLY A 47 0.73 -5.28 14.17
C GLY A 47 1.02 -6.04 15.45
N LYS A 48 0.54 -7.26 15.54
CA LYS A 48 0.63 -8.03 16.78
C LYS A 48 2.08 -8.27 17.19
N GLY A 49 2.44 -7.73 18.36
CA GLY A 49 3.79 -7.83 18.87
C GLY A 49 4.80 -6.85 18.30
N LYS A 50 4.40 -6.05 17.30
CA LYS A 50 5.29 -5.08 16.65
C LYS A 50 4.82 -3.64 16.76
N MET A 51 3.52 -3.44 16.80
CA MET A 51 2.92 -2.11 16.84
C MET A 51 1.69 -2.11 17.71
N THR A 52 1.33 -0.94 18.21
CA THR A 52 0.08 -0.79 18.94
C THR A 52 -1.08 -0.56 17.99
N LEU A 53 -2.28 -0.84 18.47
CA LEU A 53 -3.50 -0.56 17.73
C LEU A 53 -3.62 0.93 17.41
N SER A 54 -3.24 1.79 18.36
CA SER A 54 -3.24 3.24 18.15
C SER A 54 -2.32 3.68 17.04
N ALA A 55 -1.15 3.07 16.94
CA ALA A 55 -0.20 3.39 15.88
C ALA A 55 -0.76 3.01 14.50
N ILE A 56 -1.42 1.87 14.41
CA ILE A 56 -2.05 1.45 13.16
C ILE A 56 -3.18 2.40 12.78
N SER A 57 -4.03 2.76 13.74
CA SER A 57 -5.11 3.73 13.50
C SER A 57 -4.57 5.05 12.98
N HIS A 58 -3.48 5.52 13.59
CA HIS A 58 -2.85 6.78 13.18
C HIS A 58 -2.32 6.70 11.75
N GLN A 59 -1.66 5.61 11.40
CA GLN A 59 -1.14 5.41 10.04
C GLN A 59 -2.28 5.31 9.02
N LEU A 60 -3.36 4.62 9.38
CA LEU A 60 -4.52 4.50 8.50
C LEU A 60 -5.16 5.86 8.24
N LYS A 61 -5.24 6.70 9.27
CA LYS A 61 -5.76 8.05 9.10
C LYS A 61 -4.92 8.87 8.14
N GLN A 62 -3.60 8.76 8.24
CA GLN A 62 -2.69 9.45 7.32
C GLN A 62 -2.84 8.93 5.89
N LEU A 63 -2.96 7.62 5.72
CA LEU A 63 -3.17 7.02 4.41
C LEU A 63 -4.51 7.43 3.80
N GLU A 64 -5.53 7.55 4.62
CA GLU A 64 -6.84 8.02 4.17
C GLU A 64 -6.77 9.47 3.70
N GLN A 65 -6.10 10.32 4.47
CA GLN A 65 -5.93 11.73 4.12
C GLN A 65 -5.12 11.90 2.83
N ALA A 66 -4.21 10.99 2.57
CA ALA A 66 -3.43 11.00 1.31
C ALA A 66 -4.20 10.42 0.13
N GLY A 67 -5.40 9.88 0.37
CA GLY A 67 -6.22 9.32 -0.70
C GLY A 67 -5.82 7.92 -1.14
N VAL A 68 -4.98 7.25 -0.36
CA VAL A 68 -4.48 5.91 -0.69
C VAL A 68 -5.44 4.83 -0.23
N VAL A 69 -6.08 5.03 0.93
CA VAL A 69 -7.07 4.10 1.44
C VAL A 69 -8.39 4.81 1.63
N GLN A 70 -9.47 4.05 1.57
CA GLN A 70 -10.82 4.50 1.86
C GLN A 70 -11.42 3.50 2.83
N PHE A 71 -12.51 3.90 3.47
CA PHE A 71 -13.21 2.97 4.35
C PHE A 71 -14.70 3.04 4.10
N ASP A 72 -15.35 1.91 4.40
CA ASP A 72 -16.80 1.83 4.42
C ASP A 72 -17.22 1.57 5.85
N LYS A 73 -18.20 2.33 6.32
CA LYS A 73 -18.72 2.14 7.66
C LYS A 73 -19.72 1.00 7.68
N ASN A 74 -19.50 0.09 8.61
CA ASN A 74 -20.40 -1.04 8.81
C ASN A 74 -20.73 -1.07 10.30
N GLY A 75 -21.80 -0.38 10.67
CA GLY A 75 -22.12 -0.17 12.07
C GLY A 75 -21.11 0.76 12.72
N ARG A 76 -20.47 0.31 13.78
CA ARG A 76 -19.44 1.08 14.50
C ARG A 76 -18.05 0.85 13.94
N GLU A 77 -17.90 -0.11 13.03
CA GLU A 77 -16.61 -0.46 12.50
C GLU A 77 -16.39 0.17 11.14
N LYS A 78 -15.14 0.45 10.84
CA LYS A 78 -14.70 0.91 9.53
C LYS A 78 -13.89 -0.20 8.89
N ALA A 79 -14.27 -0.58 7.67
CA ALA A 79 -13.51 -1.54 6.87
C ALA A 79 -12.67 -0.75 5.86
N PHE A 80 -11.37 -0.82 6.01
CA PHE A 80 -10.45 -0.08 5.15
C PHE A 80 -10.06 -0.90 3.93
N ARG A 81 -10.01 -0.24 2.80
CA ARG A 81 -9.64 -0.83 1.51
C ARG A 81 -8.77 0.15 0.73
N LEU A 82 -8.07 -0.37 -0.27
CA LEU A 82 -7.34 0.50 -1.18
C LEU A 82 -8.33 1.37 -1.96
N SER A 83 -7.99 2.64 -2.14
CA SER A 83 -8.87 3.55 -2.85
C SER A 83 -8.95 3.17 -4.33
N LYS A 84 -10.06 3.52 -4.97
CA LYS A 84 -10.25 3.23 -6.39
C LYS A 84 -9.26 3.99 -7.28
N GLY A 85 -8.79 5.14 -6.80
CA GLY A 85 -7.81 5.92 -7.53
C GLY A 85 -6.38 5.47 -7.35
N PHE A 86 -6.15 4.50 -6.47
CA PHE A 86 -4.82 3.99 -6.20
C PHE A 86 -4.54 2.79 -7.10
N CYS A 87 -3.48 2.88 -7.90
CA CYS A 87 -3.10 1.77 -8.77
C CYS A 87 -2.30 0.74 -7.98
N TRP A 88 -3.01 -0.12 -7.28
CA TRP A 88 -2.37 -1.14 -6.46
C TRP A 88 -1.58 -2.16 -7.29
N CYS A 89 -1.75 -2.13 -8.62
CA CYS A 89 -0.95 -2.96 -9.52
C CYS A 89 0.54 -2.71 -9.34
N ILE A 90 0.93 -1.48 -9.10
CA ILE A 90 2.34 -1.13 -8.87
C ILE A 90 2.84 -1.83 -7.61
N LEU A 91 2.05 -1.80 -6.55
CA LEU A 91 2.40 -2.45 -5.29
C LEU A 91 2.51 -3.97 -5.46
N ARG A 92 1.52 -4.56 -6.14
CA ARG A 92 1.51 -5.99 -6.41
C ARG A 92 2.73 -6.41 -7.23
N ASP A 93 3.04 -5.64 -8.27
CA ASP A 93 4.16 -5.95 -9.14
C ASP A 93 5.50 -5.80 -8.42
N ALA A 94 5.62 -4.79 -7.56
CA ALA A 94 6.81 -4.63 -6.73
C ALA A 94 6.97 -5.81 -5.77
N TYR A 95 5.89 -6.23 -5.15
CA TYR A 95 5.90 -7.37 -4.25
C TYR A 95 6.36 -8.63 -4.96
N ARG A 96 5.83 -8.89 -6.16
CA ARG A 96 6.23 -10.04 -6.96
C ARG A 96 7.69 -9.97 -7.37
N HIS A 97 8.11 -8.79 -7.83
CA HIS A 97 9.47 -8.57 -8.32
C HIS A 97 10.50 -8.89 -7.22
N PHE A 98 10.31 -8.31 -6.05
CA PHE A 98 11.27 -8.47 -4.96
C PHE A 98 11.02 -9.74 -4.15
N GLY A 99 9.84 -10.33 -4.27
CA GLY A 99 9.53 -11.59 -3.62
C GLY A 99 9.93 -12.84 -4.39
N SER A 100 10.60 -12.68 -5.52
CA SER A 100 11.12 -13.77 -6.36
C SER A 100 10.08 -14.50 -7.21
N ASP A 101 8.86 -13.96 -7.30
CA ASP A 101 7.80 -14.56 -8.09
C ASP A 101 7.72 -14.00 -9.50
N CYS A 102 8.55 -13.02 -9.82
CA CYS A 102 8.53 -12.40 -11.13
C CYS A 102 9.29 -13.27 -12.15
N ASP A 103 8.61 -13.60 -13.24
CA ASP A 103 9.17 -14.44 -14.31
C ASP A 103 9.42 -13.66 -15.61
N CYS A 104 9.35 -12.34 -15.57
CA CYS A 104 9.63 -11.55 -16.75
C CYS A 104 11.12 -11.62 -17.13
N ALA A 105 11.40 -11.38 -18.42
CA ALA A 105 12.75 -11.51 -18.95
C ALA A 105 13.76 -10.61 -18.24
N GLU A 106 13.34 -9.38 -17.92
CA GLU A 106 14.22 -8.43 -17.25
C GLU A 106 14.56 -8.86 -15.82
N CYS A 107 13.56 -9.36 -15.09
CA CYS A 107 13.77 -9.86 -13.74
C CYS A 107 14.63 -11.12 -13.72
N ALA A 108 14.48 -11.97 -14.72
CA ALA A 108 15.28 -13.19 -14.84
C ALA A 108 16.77 -12.85 -14.93
N LYS A 109 17.11 -11.76 -15.62
CA LYS A 109 18.49 -11.31 -15.72
C LYS A 109 19.04 -10.83 -14.39
N VAL A 110 18.22 -10.14 -13.62
CA VAL A 110 18.64 -9.55 -12.33
C VAL A 110 18.73 -10.62 -11.23
N LYS A 111 17.85 -11.60 -11.26
CA LYS A 111 17.78 -12.64 -10.23
C LYS A 111 18.86 -13.71 -10.32
N LYS A 112 19.68 -13.67 -11.34
CA LYS A 112 20.79 -14.57 -11.47
C LYS A 112 21.93 -14.15 -10.52
N LYS A 113 21.84 -14.57 -9.33
CA LYS A 113 22.95 -14.38 -8.37
C LYS A 113 23.33 -15.71 -7.78
#